data_86284c946527baee9580d4452985ac30
#
_entry.id   86284c946527baee9580d4452985ac30
#
_cell.length_a   1.000
_cell.length_b   1.000
_cell.length_c   1.000
_cell.angle_alpha   90.00
_cell.angle_beta   90.00
_cell.angle_gamma   90.00
#
_symmetry.space_group_name_H-M   'P 1'
#
loop_
_entity.id
_entity.type
_entity.pdbx_description
1 polymer ?
#
loop_
_entity_poly.entity_id
_entity_poly.type
_entity_poly.pdbx_seq_one_letter_code
_entity_poly.pdbx_strand_id
1 'polypeptide(L)'
;MAYKVREVSVPLLPPGSREIRVLHFSDLHLTPKRKTEIKEIKSFAKLKPDLVISTGDFLAHRDSVPTVLNALDELLDIPGLFVFGSNDYYEPSFKNPFRYLMNDDGTRKLGNELPWQDLDSGLQNRGWINLNH
;
A
#
# COMPACT_ATOMS: atom_id res chain seq x y z
N MET A 1 -9.31 15.25 -5.75
CA MET A 1 -8.63 14.43 -4.73
C MET A 1 -8.73 12.96 -5.12
N ALA A 2 -7.61 12.27 -5.18
CA ALA A 2 -7.57 10.85 -5.52
C ALA A 2 -7.99 9.96 -4.34
N TYR A 3 -7.74 10.42 -3.11
CA TYR A 3 -8.06 9.69 -1.89
C TYR A 3 -9.08 10.44 -1.04
N LYS A 4 -9.93 9.67 -0.36
CA LYS A 4 -10.88 10.21 0.62
C LYS A 4 -10.43 9.85 2.02
N VAL A 5 -10.10 10.84 2.81
CA VAL A 5 -9.79 10.64 4.22
C VAL A 5 -11.11 10.52 5.00
N ARG A 6 -11.20 9.47 5.82
CA ARG A 6 -12.30 9.26 6.77
C ARG A 6 -11.72 9.20 8.17
N GLU A 7 -12.30 9.92 9.09
CA GLU A 7 -11.98 9.85 10.51
C GLU A 7 -13.07 9.09 11.25
N VAL A 8 -12.66 8.09 12.04
CA VAL A 8 -13.56 7.26 12.83
C VAL A 8 -12.97 7.12 14.21
N SER A 9 -13.75 7.42 15.25
CA SER A 9 -13.39 7.17 16.64
C SER A 9 -13.89 5.80 17.08
N VAL A 10 -12.99 4.98 17.63
CA VAL A 10 -13.30 3.62 18.11
C VAL A 10 -12.93 3.51 19.59
N PRO A 11 -13.91 3.33 20.49
CA PRO A 11 -13.69 3.30 21.93
C PRO A 11 -13.19 1.91 22.38
N LEU A 12 -11.92 1.59 22.08
CA LEU A 12 -11.29 0.29 22.41
C LEU A 12 -10.36 0.37 23.63
N LEU A 13 -9.87 1.55 23.95
CA LEU A 13 -8.88 1.71 25.02
C LEU A 13 -9.55 1.86 26.39
N PRO A 14 -8.89 1.41 27.48
CA PRO A 14 -9.40 1.61 28.82
C PRO A 14 -9.63 3.10 29.12
N PRO A 15 -10.60 3.42 30.02
CA PRO A 15 -10.80 4.80 30.48
C PRO A 15 -9.51 5.42 31.02
N GLY A 16 -9.25 6.69 30.64
CA GLY A 16 -8.04 7.40 31.05
C GLY A 16 -6.80 7.15 30.18
N SER A 17 -6.92 6.27 29.18
CA SER A 17 -5.84 6.05 28.21
C SER A 17 -5.67 7.26 27.29
N ARG A 18 -4.40 7.49 26.87
CA ARG A 18 -4.10 8.47 25.81
C ARG A 18 -4.76 8.03 24.51
N GLU A 19 -5.36 8.96 23.77
CA GLU A 19 -5.83 8.72 22.42
C GLU A 19 -4.67 8.31 21.50
N ILE A 20 -4.89 7.28 20.70
CA ILE A 20 -3.93 6.79 19.69
C ILE A 20 -4.55 7.02 18.32
N ARG A 21 -3.83 7.71 17.46
CA ARG A 21 -4.23 7.94 16.07
C ARG A 21 -3.55 6.94 15.15
N VAL A 22 -4.37 6.14 14.48
CA VAL A 22 -3.90 5.16 13.48
C VAL A 22 -4.26 5.66 12.09
N LEU A 23 -3.29 5.76 11.21
CA LEU A 23 -3.53 5.96 9.79
C LEU A 23 -3.53 4.59 9.11
N HIS A 24 -4.67 4.21 8.55
CA HIS A 24 -4.81 3.03 7.72
C HIS A 24 -5.00 3.41 6.25
N PHE A 25 -4.25 2.78 5.39
CA PHE A 25 -4.44 2.90 3.94
C PHE A 25 -4.22 1.56 3.23
N SER A 26 -4.75 1.46 2.03
CA SER A 26 -4.63 0.30 1.15
C SER A 26 -4.71 0.76 -0.30
N ASP A 27 -4.31 -0.11 -1.23
CA ASP A 27 -4.60 0.03 -2.67
C ASP A 27 -4.05 1.32 -3.28
N LEU A 28 -2.82 1.68 -2.95
CA LEU A 28 -2.18 2.87 -3.50
C LEU A 28 -1.93 2.75 -5.01
N HIS A 29 -1.63 1.54 -5.49
CA HIS A 29 -1.37 1.25 -6.91
C HIS A 29 -0.53 2.33 -7.60
N LEU A 30 0.57 2.72 -6.96
CA LEU A 30 1.38 3.83 -7.43
C LEU A 30 2.19 3.49 -8.68
N THR A 31 2.26 4.46 -9.55
CA THR A 31 3.21 4.52 -10.66
C THR A 31 3.94 5.87 -10.61
N PRO A 32 5.13 5.99 -11.24
CA PRO A 32 5.85 7.27 -11.27
C PRO A 32 5.07 8.43 -11.91
N LYS A 33 4.03 8.12 -12.68
CA LYS A 33 3.19 9.10 -13.38
C LYS A 33 2.08 9.70 -12.52
N ARG A 34 1.71 9.06 -11.41
CA ARG A 34 0.59 9.45 -10.55
C ARG A 34 0.98 10.58 -9.58
N LYS A 35 1.31 11.74 -10.13
CA LYS A 35 1.86 12.87 -9.36
C LYS A 35 0.91 13.45 -8.31
N THR A 36 -0.38 13.49 -8.60
CA THR A 36 -1.40 13.98 -7.68
C THR A 36 -1.51 13.06 -6.47
N GLU A 37 -1.59 11.76 -6.71
CA GLU A 37 -1.67 10.73 -5.66
C GLU A 37 -0.42 10.74 -4.77
N ILE A 38 0.76 10.85 -5.37
CA ILE A 38 2.03 10.95 -4.63
C ILE A 38 2.01 12.18 -3.70
N LYS A 39 1.55 13.33 -4.19
CA LYS A 39 1.45 14.56 -3.40
C LYS A 39 0.46 14.42 -2.25
N GLU A 40 -0.67 13.77 -2.50
CA GLU A 40 -1.69 13.53 -1.46
C GLU A 40 -1.15 12.61 -0.37
N ILE A 41 -0.49 11.49 -0.74
CA ILE A 41 0.11 10.57 0.23
C ILE A 41 1.15 11.27 1.11
N LYS A 42 2.00 12.11 0.52
CA LYS A 42 2.94 12.94 1.29
C LYS A 42 2.24 13.82 2.32
N SER A 43 1.05 14.31 1.99
CA SER A 43 0.29 15.17 2.91
C SER A 43 -0.29 14.43 4.11
N PHE A 44 -0.38 13.09 4.09
CA PHE A 44 -0.95 12.31 5.20
C PHE A 44 -0.12 12.41 6.48
N ALA A 45 1.16 12.69 6.40
CA ALA A 45 1.99 12.95 7.57
C ALA A 45 1.47 14.13 8.42
N LYS A 46 0.77 15.09 7.80
CA LYS A 46 0.15 16.22 8.50
C LYS A 46 -1.00 15.81 9.43
N LEU A 47 -1.54 14.60 9.24
CA LEU A 47 -2.55 14.02 10.12
C LEU A 47 -1.95 13.59 11.47
N LYS A 48 -0.62 13.56 11.60
CA LYS A 48 0.14 13.20 12.80
C LYS A 48 -0.28 11.87 13.40
N PRO A 49 -0.25 10.77 12.62
CA PRO A 49 -0.56 9.46 13.18
C PRO A 49 0.51 9.01 14.17
N ASP A 50 0.11 8.22 15.15
CA ASP A 50 1.00 7.54 16.10
C ASP A 50 1.46 6.19 15.53
N LEU A 51 0.65 5.59 14.66
CA LEU A 51 0.91 4.31 14.00
C LEU A 51 0.36 4.36 12.58
N VAL A 52 1.08 3.75 11.65
CA VAL A 52 0.64 3.57 10.26
C VAL A 52 0.42 2.08 9.99
N ILE A 53 -0.69 1.76 9.35
CA ILE A 53 -1.01 0.38 8.92
C ILE A 53 -1.32 0.40 7.43
N SER A 54 -0.63 -0.44 6.66
CA SER A 54 -0.95 -0.67 5.25
C SER A 54 -1.39 -2.12 5.02
N THR A 55 -2.49 -2.28 4.33
CA THR A 55 -3.03 -3.61 3.98
C THR A 55 -2.74 -4.01 2.52
N GLY A 56 -1.74 -3.38 1.91
CA GLY A 56 -1.14 -3.86 0.66
C GLY A 56 -1.57 -3.11 -0.58
N ASP A 57 -1.19 -3.70 -1.71
CA ASP A 57 -1.40 -3.16 -3.06
C ASP A 57 -0.74 -1.79 -3.25
N PHE A 58 0.52 -1.69 -2.87
CA PHE A 58 1.34 -0.48 -3.04
C PHE A 58 1.71 -0.22 -4.50
N LEU A 59 2.05 -1.30 -5.22
CA LEU A 59 2.68 -1.25 -6.53
C LEU A 59 1.65 -1.41 -7.66
N ALA A 60 1.86 -0.72 -8.77
CA ALA A 60 1.15 -0.95 -10.02
C ALA A 60 2.10 -1.13 -11.22
N HIS A 61 3.41 -0.98 -11.00
CA HIS A 61 4.42 -1.09 -12.05
C HIS A 61 5.76 -1.49 -11.43
N ARG A 62 6.61 -2.17 -12.21
CA ARG A 62 7.97 -2.59 -11.78
C ARG A 62 8.88 -1.43 -11.33
N ASP A 63 8.65 -0.22 -11.84
CA ASP A 63 9.44 0.97 -11.50
C ASP A 63 8.85 1.76 -10.31
N SER A 64 7.85 1.20 -9.63
CA SER A 64 7.10 1.93 -8.59
C SER A 64 7.74 1.93 -7.21
N VAL A 65 8.70 1.03 -6.93
CA VAL A 65 9.28 0.93 -5.57
C VAL A 65 9.89 2.25 -5.10
N PRO A 66 10.77 2.93 -5.86
CA PRO A 66 11.29 4.23 -5.45
C PRO A 66 10.19 5.28 -5.29
N THR A 67 9.16 5.21 -6.10
CA THR A 67 8.00 6.12 -6.04
C THR A 67 7.22 5.93 -4.74
N VAL A 68 6.94 4.69 -4.36
CA VAL A 68 6.25 4.36 -3.09
C VAL A 68 7.07 4.83 -1.90
N LEU A 69 8.36 4.50 -1.85
CA LEU A 69 9.23 4.90 -0.75
C LEU A 69 9.34 6.41 -0.63
N ASN A 70 9.43 7.13 -1.74
CA ASN A 70 9.43 8.59 -1.75
C ASN A 70 8.08 9.18 -1.30
N ALA A 71 6.97 8.62 -1.75
CA ALA A 71 5.64 9.09 -1.34
C ALA A 71 5.40 8.90 0.16
N LEU A 72 5.89 7.80 0.73
CA LEU A 72 5.75 7.44 2.15
C LEU A 72 6.84 8.02 3.04
N ASP A 73 7.82 8.73 2.53
CA ASP A 73 9.07 9.09 3.24
C ASP A 73 8.82 9.65 4.65
N GLU A 74 7.96 10.64 4.81
CA GLU A 74 7.65 11.22 6.12
C GLU A 74 6.86 10.24 7.02
N LEU A 75 5.99 9.41 6.44
CA LEU A 75 5.25 8.39 7.18
C LEU A 75 6.16 7.25 7.67
N LEU A 76 7.24 6.97 6.95
CA LEU A 76 8.21 5.95 7.33
C LEU A 76 9.00 6.28 8.61
N ASP A 77 9.00 7.55 9.04
CA ASP A 77 9.55 7.95 10.34
C ASP A 77 8.63 7.60 11.52
N ILE A 78 7.39 7.20 11.23
CA ILE A 78 6.38 6.80 12.21
C ILE A 78 6.34 5.28 12.27
N PRO A 79 6.13 4.65 13.45
CA PRO A 79 5.96 3.20 13.53
C PRO A 79 4.91 2.69 12.57
N GLY A 80 5.20 1.63 11.84
CA GLY A 80 4.30 1.10 10.83
C GLY A 80 4.28 -0.42 10.76
N LEU A 81 3.13 -0.94 10.35
CA LEU A 81 2.88 -2.35 10.08
C LEU A 81 2.36 -2.47 8.64
N PHE A 82 2.76 -3.52 7.94
CA PHE A 82 2.26 -3.74 6.59
C PHE A 82 2.10 -5.20 6.23
N VAL A 83 1.24 -5.45 5.27
CA VAL A 83 1.14 -6.69 4.51
C VAL A 83 1.18 -6.36 3.02
N PHE A 84 1.49 -7.34 2.20
CA PHE A 84 1.38 -7.22 0.75
C PHE A 84 0.02 -7.72 0.26
N GLY A 85 -0.46 -7.09 -0.80
CA GLY A 85 -1.57 -7.58 -1.59
C GLY A 85 -1.07 -8.33 -2.83
N SER A 86 -1.99 -8.94 -3.57
CA SER A 86 -1.65 -9.69 -4.79
C SER A 86 -0.97 -8.82 -5.85
N ASN A 87 -1.34 -7.54 -5.92
CA ASN A 87 -0.77 -6.60 -6.88
C ASN A 87 0.63 -6.09 -6.49
N ASP A 88 1.16 -6.45 -5.35
CA ASP A 88 2.54 -6.19 -4.98
C ASP A 88 3.50 -7.25 -5.53
N TYR A 89 3.00 -8.46 -5.73
CA TYR A 89 3.77 -9.58 -6.27
C TYR A 89 3.77 -9.63 -7.80
N TYR A 90 2.65 -9.25 -8.44
CA TYR A 90 2.45 -9.39 -9.89
C TYR A 90 1.79 -8.17 -10.49
N GLU A 91 2.24 -7.80 -11.70
CA GLU A 91 1.55 -6.77 -12.48
C GLU A 91 0.10 -7.19 -12.76
N PRO A 92 -0.85 -6.22 -12.78
CA PRO A 92 -2.20 -6.48 -13.25
C PRO A 92 -2.16 -7.04 -14.66
N SER A 93 -2.63 -8.29 -14.86
CA SER A 93 -2.76 -8.86 -16.19
C SER A 93 -3.97 -8.26 -16.90
N PHE A 94 -3.79 -7.89 -18.18
CA PHE A 94 -4.90 -7.46 -19.02
C PHE A 94 -5.86 -8.64 -19.20
N LYS A 95 -7.03 -8.58 -18.56
CA LYS A 95 -8.08 -9.60 -18.74
C LYS A 95 -8.77 -9.33 -20.08
N ASN A 96 -8.47 -10.17 -21.08
CA ASN A 96 -9.23 -10.15 -22.32
C ASN A 96 -10.66 -10.62 -22.02
N PRO A 97 -11.71 -9.77 -22.25
CA PRO A 97 -13.10 -10.16 -22.00
C PRO A 97 -13.56 -11.33 -22.87
N PHE A 98 -12.91 -11.58 -24.01
CA PHE A 98 -13.19 -12.73 -24.86
C PHE A 98 -12.70 -14.07 -24.29
N ARG A 99 -11.96 -14.05 -23.21
CA ARG A 99 -11.44 -15.27 -22.55
C ARG A 99 -12.55 -16.17 -21.99
N TYR A 100 -13.71 -15.58 -21.66
CA TYR A 100 -14.88 -16.32 -21.21
C TYR A 100 -15.57 -17.12 -22.35
N LEU A 101 -15.26 -16.83 -23.61
CA LEU A 101 -15.78 -17.51 -24.80
C LEU A 101 -14.85 -18.60 -25.33
N MET A 102 -13.62 -18.69 -24.81
CA MET A 102 -12.65 -19.72 -25.16
C MET A 102 -12.57 -20.72 -24.01
N ASN A 103 -12.45 -22.02 -24.34
CA ASN A 103 -12.23 -23.06 -23.32
C ASN A 103 -11.05 -22.65 -22.43
N ASP A 104 -11.37 -22.26 -21.21
CA ASP A 104 -10.38 -21.95 -20.20
C ASP A 104 -9.84 -23.27 -19.64
N ASP A 105 -8.54 -23.51 -19.80
CA ASP A 105 -7.85 -24.66 -19.22
C ASP A 105 -7.58 -24.50 -17.70
N GLY A 106 -8.15 -23.44 -17.08
CA GLY A 106 -8.00 -23.15 -15.66
C GLY A 106 -6.65 -22.57 -15.27
N THR A 107 -5.75 -22.29 -16.23
CA THR A 107 -4.48 -21.62 -15.92
C THR A 107 -4.69 -20.12 -15.77
N ARG A 108 -4.53 -19.61 -14.55
CA ARG A 108 -4.38 -18.17 -14.30
C ARG A 108 -3.04 -17.74 -14.90
N LYS A 109 -3.07 -16.95 -15.97
CA LYS A 109 -1.88 -16.19 -16.35
C LYS A 109 -1.66 -15.10 -15.31
N LEU A 110 -0.71 -15.32 -14.42
CA LEU A 110 -0.17 -14.27 -13.56
C LEU A 110 0.55 -13.26 -14.45
N GLY A 111 0.43 -11.97 -14.14
CA GLY A 111 1.25 -10.93 -14.76
C GLY A 111 2.74 -11.12 -14.42
N ASN A 112 3.59 -10.24 -14.95
CA ASN A 112 5.01 -10.24 -14.62
C ASN A 112 5.21 -10.01 -13.12
N GLU A 113 6.20 -10.70 -12.56
CA GLU A 113 6.58 -10.50 -11.16
C GLU A 113 7.08 -9.08 -10.93
N LEU A 114 6.61 -8.45 -9.86
CA LEU A 114 7.05 -7.14 -9.41
C LEU A 114 8.20 -7.26 -8.38
N PRO A 115 9.03 -6.23 -8.22
CA PRO A 115 10.16 -6.23 -7.27
C PRO A 115 9.67 -6.02 -5.82
N TRP A 116 8.80 -6.89 -5.34
CA TRP A 116 8.25 -6.82 -3.99
C TRP A 116 9.33 -6.96 -2.91
N GLN A 117 10.43 -7.70 -3.21
CA GLN A 117 11.55 -7.86 -2.28
C GLN A 117 12.24 -6.52 -2.01
N ASP A 118 12.38 -5.68 -3.03
CA ASP A 118 12.96 -4.34 -2.89
C ASP A 118 12.05 -3.42 -2.07
N LEU A 119 10.74 -3.54 -2.25
CA LEU A 119 9.76 -2.82 -1.43
C LEU A 119 9.82 -3.29 0.01
N ASP A 120 9.83 -4.59 0.25
CA ASP A 120 9.94 -5.19 1.58
C ASP A 120 11.18 -4.67 2.32
N SER A 121 12.34 -4.77 1.68
CA SER A 121 13.60 -4.26 2.24
C SER A 121 13.55 -2.76 2.51
N GLY A 122 12.99 -1.99 1.59
CA GLY A 122 12.87 -0.53 1.73
C GLY A 122 12.00 -0.11 2.92
N LEU A 123 10.88 -0.79 3.13
CA LEU A 123 9.99 -0.52 4.25
C LEU A 123 10.60 -0.97 5.59
N GLN A 124 11.17 -2.18 5.64
CA GLN A 124 11.79 -2.73 6.85
C GLN A 124 13.05 -1.95 7.26
N ASN A 125 13.85 -1.48 6.32
CA ASN A 125 15.01 -0.64 6.60
C ASN A 125 14.64 0.69 7.28
N ARG A 126 13.41 1.16 7.10
CA ARG A 126 12.85 2.33 7.77
C ARG A 126 12.16 1.99 9.09
N GLY A 127 12.11 0.71 9.48
CA GLY A 127 11.57 0.25 10.75
C GLY A 127 10.13 -0.27 10.71
N TRP A 128 9.50 -0.30 9.56
CA TRP A 128 8.17 -0.91 9.44
C TRP A 128 8.26 -2.43 9.53
N ILE A 129 7.23 -3.05 10.09
CA ILE A 129 7.18 -4.49 10.36
C ILE A 129 6.29 -5.17 9.33
N ASN A 130 6.87 -6.16 8.64
CA ASN A 130 6.13 -7.02 7.72
C ASN A 130 5.36 -8.09 8.50
N LEU A 131 4.05 -8.15 8.31
CA LEU A 131 3.16 -9.12 8.94
C LEU A 131 2.78 -10.29 8.02
N ASN A 132 3.33 -10.37 6.81
CA ASN A 132 3.17 -11.57 5.95
C ASN A 132 3.89 -12.77 6.59
N HIS A 133 3.27 -13.95 6.40
CA HIS A 133 3.84 -15.21 6.85
C HIS A 133 4.70 -15.86 5.78
#